data_0b6112c783093073ef7a3de78efc143f
#
_entry.id   0b6112c783093073ef7a3de78efc143f
#
_cell.length_a   1.000
_cell.length_b   1.000
_cell.length_c   1.000
_cell.angle_alpha   90.00
_cell.angle_beta   90.00
_cell.angle_gamma   90.00
#
_symmetry.space_group_name_H-M   'P 1'
#
loop_
_entity.id
_entity.type
_entity.pdbx_description
1 polymer ?
#
loop_
_entity_poly.entity_id
_entity_poly.type
_entity_poly.pdbx_seq_one_letter_code
_entity_poly.pdbx_strand_id
1 'polypeptide(L)'
;MRNDGIIDSVPMIQNAIEAGYPIKFLGDNAFYEPLSVATDKGNNDAELDAEIARIIAEMQKDYTLTTLSMKWFKNADGSSNDYTVAY
;
A
#
# COMPACT_ATOMS: atom_id res chain seq x y z
N MET A 1 12.32 -22.49 15.33
CA MET A 1 10.98 -22.73 14.77
C MET A 1 11.01 -22.54 13.27
N ARG A 2 10.41 -23.43 12.55
CA ARG A 2 10.39 -23.38 11.08
C ARG A 2 9.01 -22.97 10.61
N ASN A 3 8.96 -22.02 9.66
CA ASN A 3 7.72 -21.60 8.99
C ASN A 3 7.76 -22.02 7.53
N ASP A 4 6.69 -22.62 7.05
CA ASP A 4 6.58 -23.04 5.65
C ASP A 4 5.96 -21.96 4.76
N GLY A 5 5.30 -20.97 5.36
CA GLY A 5 4.70 -19.86 4.63
C GLY A 5 4.32 -18.71 5.55
N ILE A 6 4.12 -17.54 4.96
CA ILE A 6 3.67 -16.35 5.66
C ILE A 6 2.62 -15.62 4.83
N ILE A 7 1.78 -14.85 5.48
CA ILE A 7 0.83 -13.94 4.83
C ILE A 7 1.15 -12.54 5.32
N ASP A 8 1.47 -11.65 4.39
CA ASP A 8 1.83 -10.27 4.70
C ASP A 8 1.50 -9.40 3.48
N SER A 9 1.71 -8.10 3.59
CA SER A 9 1.45 -7.18 2.50
C SER A 9 2.45 -7.41 1.34
N VAL A 10 1.99 -7.19 0.11
CA VAL A 10 2.84 -7.34 -1.08
C VAL A 10 4.10 -6.49 -0.99
N PRO A 11 4.06 -5.19 -0.60
CA PRO A 11 5.28 -4.39 -0.46
C PRO A 11 6.28 -4.98 0.51
N MET A 12 5.85 -5.52 1.64
CA MET A 12 6.75 -6.11 2.63
C MET A 12 7.40 -7.38 2.10
N ILE A 13 6.62 -8.24 1.44
CA ILE A 13 7.14 -9.48 0.85
C ILE A 13 8.12 -9.14 -0.28
N GLN A 14 7.80 -8.16 -1.12
CA GLN A 14 8.67 -7.74 -2.20
C GLN A 14 10.01 -7.22 -1.67
N ASN A 15 9.98 -6.42 -0.61
CA ASN A 15 11.21 -5.94 0.03
C ASN A 15 12.05 -7.08 0.58
N ALA A 16 11.42 -8.10 1.17
CA ALA A 16 12.13 -9.25 1.70
C ALA A 16 12.82 -10.05 0.57
N ILE A 17 12.11 -10.24 -0.54
CA ILE A 17 12.68 -10.93 -1.70
C ILE A 17 13.90 -10.16 -2.22
N GLU A 18 13.80 -8.85 -2.36
CA GLU A 18 14.89 -8.00 -2.84
C GLU A 18 16.06 -7.95 -1.86
N ALA A 19 15.80 -8.14 -0.56
CA ALA A 19 16.84 -8.23 0.45
C ALA A 19 17.57 -9.57 0.46
N GLY A 20 17.14 -10.53 -0.34
CA GLY A 20 17.80 -11.81 -0.49
C GLY A 20 17.20 -12.96 0.30
N TYR A 21 16.06 -12.78 0.95
CA TYR A 21 15.39 -13.88 1.64
C TYR A 21 14.87 -14.92 0.63
N PRO A 22 15.04 -16.20 0.93
CA PRO A 22 14.66 -17.28 -0.01
C PRO A 22 13.15 -17.57 0.05
N ILE A 23 12.34 -16.61 -0.33
CA ILE A 23 10.88 -16.71 -0.36
C ILE A 23 10.37 -16.29 -1.72
N LYS A 24 9.16 -16.68 -2.05
CA LYS A 24 8.50 -16.26 -3.28
C LYS A 24 7.00 -16.16 -3.06
N PHE A 25 6.33 -15.45 -3.95
CA PHE A 25 4.88 -15.39 -3.94
C PHE A 25 4.27 -16.71 -4.36
N LEU A 26 3.17 -17.07 -3.69
CA LEU A 26 2.42 -18.29 -4.00
C LEU A 26 1.00 -17.89 -4.42
N GLY A 27 0.71 -18.02 -5.71
CA GLY A 27 -0.61 -17.69 -6.23
C GLY A 27 -0.90 -16.18 -6.24
N ASP A 28 -2.18 -15.87 -6.35
CA ASP A 28 -2.66 -14.49 -6.39
C ASP A 28 -2.90 -13.94 -4.98
N ASN A 29 -3.16 -12.64 -4.90
CA ASN A 29 -3.45 -11.99 -3.63
C ASN A 29 -4.68 -12.61 -2.98
N ALA A 30 -4.57 -12.96 -1.69
CA ALA A 30 -5.67 -13.57 -0.96
C ALA A 30 -6.79 -12.57 -0.67
N PHE A 31 -6.43 -11.33 -0.37
CA PHE A 31 -7.38 -10.26 -0.12
C PHE A 31 -6.66 -8.91 -0.24
N TYR A 32 -7.45 -7.84 -0.25
CA TYR A 32 -6.92 -6.48 -0.30
C TYR A 32 -7.24 -5.76 1.00
N GLU A 33 -6.27 -5.00 1.51
CA GLU A 33 -6.42 -4.25 2.75
C GLU A 33 -6.28 -2.76 2.44
N PRO A 34 -7.37 -1.98 2.53
CA PRO A 34 -7.27 -0.54 2.30
C PRO A 34 -6.58 0.15 3.45
N LEU A 35 -5.68 1.06 3.10
CA LEU A 35 -5.02 1.93 4.06
C LEU A 35 -5.66 3.30 4.01
N SER A 36 -5.76 3.94 5.16
CA SER A 36 -6.38 5.26 5.25
C SER A 36 -5.75 6.08 6.37
N VAL A 37 -6.08 7.36 6.40
CA VAL A 37 -5.67 8.26 7.46
C VAL A 37 -6.64 8.11 8.63
N ALA A 38 -6.10 8.03 9.84
CA ALA A 38 -6.89 7.91 11.05
C ALA A 38 -6.76 9.19 11.89
N THR A 39 -7.87 9.60 12.49
CA THR A 39 -7.90 10.72 13.42
C THR A 39 -8.48 10.28 14.75
N ASP A 40 -8.23 11.08 15.80
CA ASP A 40 -8.70 10.75 17.15
C ASP A 40 -10.20 11.01 17.27
N LYS A 41 -10.95 9.98 17.62
CA LYS A 41 -12.40 10.07 17.82
C LYS A 41 -12.80 11.11 18.85
N GLY A 42 -11.96 11.33 19.86
CA GLY A 42 -12.26 12.22 20.97
C GLY A 42 -12.16 13.69 20.67
N ASN A 43 -11.60 14.07 19.53
CA ASN A 43 -11.27 15.48 19.23
C ASN A 43 -12.28 16.19 18.33
N ASN A 44 -13.36 15.56 17.94
CA ASN A 44 -14.41 16.18 17.11
C ASN A 44 -13.85 16.80 15.84
N ASP A 45 -13.09 16.02 15.08
CA ASP A 45 -12.36 16.46 13.89
C ASP A 45 -13.14 16.26 12.58
N ALA A 46 -14.46 16.39 12.61
CA ALA A 46 -15.31 16.12 11.45
C ALA A 46 -14.93 16.94 10.21
N GLU A 47 -14.61 18.23 10.41
CA GLU A 47 -14.20 19.09 9.30
C GLU A 47 -12.85 18.69 8.73
N LEU A 48 -11.90 18.32 9.58
CA LEU A 48 -10.59 17.83 9.16
C LEU A 48 -10.74 16.51 8.40
N ASP A 49 -11.53 15.59 8.92
CA ASP A 49 -11.77 14.30 8.29
C ASP A 49 -12.38 14.46 6.90
N ALA A 50 -13.36 15.34 6.77
CA ALA A 50 -14.00 15.62 5.48
C ALA A 50 -13.01 16.22 4.48
N GLU A 51 -12.15 17.13 4.93
CA GLU A 51 -11.16 17.77 4.07
C GLU A 51 -10.08 16.77 3.62
N ILE A 52 -9.61 15.91 4.50
CA ILE A 52 -8.67 14.85 4.16
C ILE A 52 -9.29 13.91 3.13
N ALA A 53 -10.53 13.50 3.34
CA ALA A 53 -11.23 12.60 2.41
C ALA A 53 -11.37 13.25 1.03
N ARG A 54 -11.68 14.55 0.98
CA ARG A 54 -11.80 15.31 -0.26
C ARG A 54 -10.46 15.34 -1.01
N ILE A 55 -9.39 15.64 -0.29
CA ILE A 55 -8.04 15.71 -0.89
C ILE A 55 -7.61 14.35 -1.42
N ILE A 56 -7.84 13.28 -0.66
CA ILE A 56 -7.49 11.93 -1.10
C ILE A 56 -8.27 11.56 -2.36
N ALA A 57 -9.56 11.89 -2.42
CA ALA A 57 -10.38 11.63 -3.58
C ALA A 57 -9.86 12.38 -4.82
N GLU A 58 -9.43 13.63 -4.66
CA GLU A 58 -8.83 14.40 -5.75
C GLU A 58 -7.50 13.79 -6.20
N MET A 59 -6.67 13.34 -5.26
CA MET A 59 -5.40 12.71 -5.57
C MET A 59 -5.57 11.38 -6.30
N GLN A 60 -6.66 10.66 -6.04
CA GLN A 60 -7.00 9.46 -6.80
C GLN A 60 -7.42 9.82 -8.22
N LYS A 61 -8.20 10.88 -8.38
CA LYS A 61 -8.72 11.33 -9.67
C LYS A 61 -7.64 11.84 -10.61
N ASP A 62 -6.69 12.61 -10.09
CA ASP A 62 -5.63 13.23 -10.89
C ASP A 62 -4.36 12.39 -10.96
N TYR A 63 -4.40 11.15 -10.49
CA TYR A 63 -3.30 10.19 -10.50
C TYR A 63 -2.11 10.59 -9.63
N THR A 64 -2.28 11.50 -8.67
CA THR A 64 -1.20 11.87 -7.74
C THR A 64 -0.77 10.67 -6.91
N LEU A 65 -1.73 9.91 -6.36
CA LEU A 65 -1.40 8.72 -5.57
C LEU A 65 -0.70 7.64 -6.40
N THR A 66 -1.16 7.42 -7.63
CA THR A 66 -0.52 6.48 -8.55
C THR A 66 0.92 6.90 -8.82
N THR A 67 1.15 8.19 -9.09
CA THR A 67 2.49 8.73 -9.32
C THR A 67 3.40 8.53 -8.12
N LEU A 68 2.90 8.79 -6.92
CA LEU A 68 3.66 8.59 -5.68
C LEU A 68 4.00 7.11 -5.46
N SER A 69 3.04 6.22 -5.72
CA SER A 69 3.28 4.79 -5.60
C SER A 69 4.38 4.33 -6.55
N MET A 70 4.32 4.78 -7.79
CA MET A 70 5.33 4.41 -8.78
C MET A 70 6.69 5.01 -8.50
N LYS A 71 6.74 6.14 -7.81
CA LYS A 71 7.99 6.76 -7.39
C LYS A 71 8.64 6.03 -6.22
N TRP A 72 7.85 5.64 -5.22
CA TRP A 72 8.37 5.13 -3.95
C TRP A 72 8.41 3.60 -3.86
N PHE A 73 7.60 2.89 -4.63
CA PHE A 73 7.55 1.42 -4.61
C PHE A 73 8.18 0.85 -5.86
N LYS A 74 9.47 1.13 -6.05
CA LYS A 74 10.26 0.60 -7.16
C LYS A 74 10.90 -0.72 -6.77
N ASN A 75 11.04 -1.60 -7.76
CA ASN A 75 11.76 -2.85 -7.63
C ASN A 75 13.24 -2.66 -7.95
N ALA A 76 14.06 -3.65 -7.59
CA ALA A 76 15.49 -3.60 -7.85
C ALA A 76 15.83 -3.54 -9.34
N ASP A 77 14.96 -4.06 -10.20
CA ASP A 77 15.15 -4.07 -11.66
C ASP A 77 14.75 -2.74 -12.32
N GLY A 78 14.29 -1.75 -11.54
CA GLY A 78 13.87 -0.45 -12.04
C GLY A 78 12.39 -0.35 -12.38
N SER A 79 11.64 -1.44 -12.36
CA SER A 79 10.20 -1.38 -12.55
C SER A 79 9.50 -0.76 -11.34
N SER A 80 8.28 -0.30 -11.53
CA SER A 80 7.51 0.39 -10.48
C SER A 80 6.21 -0.35 -10.21
N ASN A 81 5.68 -0.15 -9.00
CA ASN A 81 4.43 -0.78 -8.57
C ASN A 81 3.38 0.28 -8.25
N ASP A 82 2.16 0.05 -8.74
CA ASP A 82 1.01 0.88 -8.39
C ASP A 82 0.17 0.15 -7.36
N TYR A 83 0.29 0.56 -6.10
CA TYR A 83 -0.47 0.00 -4.99
C TYR A 83 -1.75 0.79 -4.69
N THR A 84 -2.11 1.74 -5.54
CA THR A 84 -3.30 2.57 -5.38
C THR A 84 -4.52 2.02 -6.12
N VAL A 85 -4.40 0.82 -6.66
CA VAL A 85 -5.48 0.23 -7.47
C VAL A 85 -6.72 0.01 -6.62
N ALA A 86 -7.85 0.42 -7.16
CA ALA A 86 -9.15 0.14 -6.55
C ALA A 86 -9.56 -1.32 -6.81
N TYR A 87 -10.30 -1.88 -5.88
CA TYR A 87 -10.80 -3.24 -5.95
C TYR A 87 -12.27 -3.29 -5.59
#